data_e5997cb4dd7a1ea45637020e77fae32f
#
_entry.id   e5997cb4dd7a1ea45637020e77fae32f
#
_cell.length_a   1.000
_cell.length_b   1.000
_cell.length_c   1.000
_cell.angle_alpha   90.00
_cell.angle_beta   90.00
_cell.angle_gamma   90.00
#
_symmetry.space_group_name_H-M   'P 1'
#
loop_
_entity.id
_entity.type
_entity.pdbx_description
1 polymer ?
#
loop_
_entity_poly.entity_id
_entity_poly.type
_entity_poly.pdbx_seq_one_letter_code
_entity_poly.pdbx_strand_id
1 'polypeptide(L)'
;MFEKILIANRGEIALRVHRACRDMGIQTVAVHSTADSDAMHVRLADESVCIGPPQSRDSYLNGQAIISAAIIAGADAIHPGVGFLSENAAFAEMVEEHGFTFIGPSAEHIRMMGDKITAKRVIQELGLPVVAGSDGPAGSDDEARRMAQDIGYPVLVKAVSGGGGRGMGVVLEPESLISVMARCRAEAMASFGDDTLYIEKYLGHPRHIEVQVFGDGDGGAIHFGERDCSIQRRHQKVIEEAPSPALDAAAREDIGARATDAVRKLRYRGAGTFEFLYEDGEFFFIEMNTRLQVEHPVSEMISGVDLVRQQISIAAGEPMALRQADIVLTGHAIECRVAAEHPESFAPSPGLVSEYHAPGGPGVRVDSALYTGYSVSPHYDSLVSKLVVHADNRDECIMRMRRALDEYVISGIETTIPLHRRLLSEADFLSGDYDIHWLETRLGL
;
A
#
# COMPACT_ATOMS: atom_id res chain seq x y z
N MET A 1 9.36 -15.13 21.33
CA MET A 1 8.44 -15.37 20.20
C MET A 1 7.01 -15.45 20.76
N PHE A 2 5.98 -14.97 20.04
CA PHE A 2 4.58 -15.05 20.47
C PHE A 2 4.04 -16.48 20.42
N GLU A 3 3.09 -16.82 21.29
CA GLU A 3 2.36 -18.09 21.23
C GLU A 3 1.08 -17.95 20.39
N LYS A 4 0.40 -16.77 20.47
CA LYS A 4 -0.86 -16.52 19.78
C LYS A 4 -0.98 -15.07 19.28
N ILE A 5 -1.33 -14.90 18.01
CA ILE A 5 -1.53 -13.59 17.36
C ILE A 5 -2.99 -13.43 16.93
N LEU A 6 -3.62 -12.31 17.32
CA LEU A 6 -4.88 -11.88 16.75
C LEU A 6 -4.63 -11.10 15.47
N ILE A 7 -5.33 -11.48 14.38
CA ILE A 7 -5.24 -10.83 13.07
C ILE A 7 -6.41 -9.84 12.94
N ALA A 8 -6.12 -8.56 13.11
CA ALA A 8 -7.11 -7.48 13.07
C ALA A 8 -7.38 -7.02 11.63
N ASN A 9 -7.67 -7.95 10.75
CA ASN A 9 -7.95 -7.70 9.33
C ASN A 9 -8.82 -8.82 8.72
N ARG A 10 -9.09 -8.74 7.42
CA ARG A 10 -9.92 -9.67 6.66
C ARG A 10 -9.32 -10.01 5.29
N GLY A 11 -9.97 -10.95 4.60
CA GLY A 11 -9.66 -11.23 3.19
C GLY A 11 -8.28 -11.86 2.99
N GLU A 12 -7.66 -11.52 1.87
CA GLU A 12 -6.39 -12.11 1.45
C GLU A 12 -5.24 -11.79 2.42
N ILE A 13 -5.21 -10.56 2.96
CA ILE A 13 -4.13 -10.16 3.88
C ILE A 13 -4.24 -10.85 5.24
N ALA A 14 -5.44 -11.08 5.76
CA ALA A 14 -5.60 -11.86 6.96
C ALA A 14 -5.13 -13.30 6.76
N LEU A 15 -5.42 -13.90 5.61
CA LEU A 15 -4.93 -15.21 5.24
C LEU A 15 -3.42 -15.23 5.02
N ARG A 16 -2.83 -14.15 4.47
CA ARG A 16 -1.37 -14.01 4.32
C ARG A 16 -0.66 -14.00 5.68
N VAL A 17 -1.19 -13.24 6.63
CA VAL A 17 -0.65 -13.20 8.01
C VAL A 17 -0.81 -14.55 8.70
N HIS A 18 -1.99 -15.18 8.56
CA HIS A 18 -2.24 -16.52 9.09
C HIS A 18 -1.21 -17.54 8.60
N ARG A 19 -0.89 -17.56 7.29
CA ARG A 19 0.12 -18.45 6.71
C ARG A 19 1.50 -18.23 7.34
N ALA A 20 1.93 -16.97 7.52
CA ALA A 20 3.19 -16.67 8.17
C ALA A 20 3.22 -17.15 9.63
N CYS A 21 2.15 -16.92 10.39
CA CYS A 21 2.03 -17.43 11.76
C CYS A 21 2.12 -18.96 11.82
N ARG A 22 1.41 -19.66 10.93
CA ARG A 22 1.43 -21.14 10.88
C ARG A 22 2.82 -21.68 10.58
N ASP A 23 3.56 -21.07 9.64
CA ASP A 23 4.93 -21.43 9.28
C ASP A 23 5.92 -21.15 10.44
N MET A 24 5.57 -20.25 11.35
CA MET A 24 6.33 -19.93 12.57
C MET A 24 5.88 -20.74 13.80
N GLY A 25 4.87 -21.60 13.66
CA GLY A 25 4.31 -22.37 14.77
C GLY A 25 3.46 -21.54 15.75
N ILE A 26 2.96 -20.39 15.32
CA ILE A 26 2.17 -19.46 16.13
C ILE A 26 0.68 -19.70 15.88
N GLN A 27 -0.12 -19.78 16.95
CA GLN A 27 -1.57 -19.86 16.86
C GLN A 27 -2.18 -18.54 16.39
N THR A 28 -3.32 -18.63 15.71
CA THR A 28 -3.99 -17.45 15.14
C THR A 28 -5.43 -17.32 15.62
N VAL A 29 -5.83 -16.09 15.89
CA VAL A 29 -7.20 -15.69 16.13
C VAL A 29 -7.65 -14.79 14.99
N ALA A 30 -8.65 -15.24 14.21
CA ALA A 30 -9.26 -14.40 13.20
C ALA A 30 -10.39 -13.58 13.80
N VAL A 31 -10.40 -12.26 13.59
CA VAL A 31 -11.61 -11.47 13.79
C VAL A 31 -12.44 -11.40 12.53
N HIS A 32 -13.75 -11.34 12.66
CA HIS A 32 -14.65 -11.21 11.51
C HIS A 32 -15.93 -10.45 11.85
N SER A 33 -16.49 -9.77 10.85
CA SER A 33 -17.86 -9.30 10.92
C SER A 33 -18.85 -10.45 10.63
N THR A 34 -20.13 -10.23 10.87
CA THR A 34 -21.16 -11.22 10.49
C THR A 34 -21.19 -11.54 9.00
N ALA A 35 -20.71 -10.63 8.13
CA ALA A 35 -20.64 -10.86 6.68
C ALA A 35 -19.47 -11.75 6.24
N ASP A 36 -18.45 -11.90 7.09
CA ASP A 36 -17.23 -12.67 6.78
C ASP A 36 -17.18 -14.01 7.53
N SER A 37 -18.25 -14.45 8.18
CA SER A 37 -18.28 -15.69 8.98
C SER A 37 -17.80 -16.94 8.23
N ASP A 38 -17.99 -16.97 6.92
CA ASP A 38 -17.58 -18.07 6.04
C ASP A 38 -16.27 -17.80 5.29
N ALA A 39 -15.59 -16.67 5.56
CA ALA A 39 -14.35 -16.31 4.89
C ALA A 39 -13.22 -17.30 5.20
N MET A 40 -12.31 -17.49 4.23
CA MET A 40 -11.25 -18.51 4.34
C MET A 40 -10.31 -18.26 5.53
N HIS A 41 -10.01 -16.99 5.87
CA HIS A 41 -9.19 -16.67 7.03
C HIS A 41 -9.85 -17.06 8.36
N VAL A 42 -11.19 -17.06 8.42
CA VAL A 42 -11.96 -17.53 9.59
C VAL A 42 -11.94 -19.06 9.69
N ARG A 43 -12.09 -19.74 8.55
CA ARG A 43 -12.11 -21.21 8.50
C ARG A 43 -10.76 -21.85 8.85
N LEU A 44 -9.66 -21.18 8.58
CA LEU A 44 -8.30 -21.73 8.73
C LEU A 44 -7.63 -21.31 10.04
N ALA A 45 -8.09 -20.24 10.69
CA ALA A 45 -7.58 -19.82 11.98
C ALA A 45 -7.84 -20.86 13.06
N ASP A 46 -6.99 -20.90 14.10
CA ASP A 46 -7.17 -21.79 15.24
C ASP A 46 -8.40 -21.40 16.08
N GLU A 47 -8.66 -20.09 16.18
CA GLU A 47 -9.83 -19.53 16.83
C GLU A 47 -10.40 -18.37 16.00
N SER A 48 -11.68 -18.05 16.18
CA SER A 48 -12.30 -16.88 15.54
C SER A 48 -13.28 -16.19 16.48
N VAL A 49 -13.37 -14.85 16.34
CA VAL A 49 -14.26 -14.01 17.13
C VAL A 49 -15.03 -13.05 16.21
N CYS A 50 -16.35 -13.09 16.31
CA CYS A 50 -17.21 -12.11 15.63
C CYS A 50 -17.14 -10.77 16.38
N ILE A 51 -16.72 -9.71 15.69
CA ILE A 51 -16.50 -8.37 16.26
C ILE A 51 -17.60 -7.37 15.91
N GLY A 52 -18.65 -7.77 15.19
CA GLY A 52 -19.77 -6.88 14.89
C GLY A 52 -20.47 -7.13 13.56
N PRO A 53 -21.34 -6.19 13.15
CA PRO A 53 -22.10 -6.27 11.90
C PRO A 53 -21.21 -5.99 10.67
N PRO A 54 -21.76 -6.08 9.42
CA PRO A 54 -20.97 -5.94 8.21
C PRO A 54 -20.26 -4.59 8.02
N GLN A 55 -20.82 -3.51 8.57
CA GLN A 55 -20.24 -2.17 8.42
C GLN A 55 -18.85 -2.10 9.10
N SER A 56 -17.83 -1.66 8.36
CA SER A 56 -16.46 -1.60 8.86
C SER A 56 -16.33 -0.75 10.12
N ARG A 57 -17.07 0.36 10.20
CA ARG A 57 -17.08 1.26 11.37
C ARG A 57 -17.49 0.53 12.66
N ASP A 58 -18.41 -0.42 12.56
CA ASP A 58 -19.00 -1.12 13.69
C ASP A 58 -18.33 -2.49 13.95
N SER A 59 -17.28 -2.84 13.16
CA SER A 59 -16.52 -4.09 13.23
C SER A 59 -14.99 -3.84 13.10
N TYR A 60 -14.42 -3.90 11.89
CA TYR A 60 -12.97 -3.82 11.67
C TYR A 60 -12.33 -2.47 12.04
N LEU A 61 -13.09 -1.39 12.14
CA LEU A 61 -12.66 -0.09 12.64
C LEU A 61 -13.02 0.14 14.11
N ASN A 62 -13.61 -0.84 14.78
CA ASN A 62 -13.93 -0.78 16.20
C ASN A 62 -12.79 -1.37 17.04
N GLY A 63 -11.81 -0.53 17.40
CA GLY A 63 -10.65 -0.93 18.18
C GLY A 63 -11.00 -1.58 19.51
N GLN A 64 -12.06 -1.12 20.19
CA GLN A 64 -12.52 -1.70 21.47
C GLN A 64 -13.02 -3.14 21.30
N ALA A 65 -13.75 -3.43 20.22
CA ALA A 65 -14.20 -4.78 19.92
C ALA A 65 -13.01 -5.72 19.61
N ILE A 66 -11.99 -5.21 18.90
CA ILE A 66 -10.77 -5.97 18.60
C ILE A 66 -9.98 -6.26 19.88
N ILE A 67 -9.79 -5.27 20.77
CA ILE A 67 -9.13 -5.46 22.06
C ILE A 67 -9.89 -6.49 22.91
N SER A 68 -11.24 -6.39 22.98
CA SER A 68 -12.06 -7.36 23.70
C SER A 68 -11.88 -8.78 23.15
N ALA A 69 -11.82 -8.93 21.84
CA ALA A 69 -11.55 -10.23 21.20
C ALA A 69 -10.13 -10.75 21.56
N ALA A 70 -9.12 -9.89 21.62
CA ALA A 70 -7.75 -10.26 22.02
C ALA A 70 -7.69 -10.74 23.47
N ILE A 71 -8.40 -10.06 24.39
CA ILE A 71 -8.50 -10.46 25.80
C ILE A 71 -9.17 -11.82 25.94
N ILE A 72 -10.32 -12.01 25.27
CA ILE A 72 -11.08 -13.26 25.34
C ILE A 72 -10.29 -14.45 24.81
N ALA A 73 -9.56 -14.24 23.71
CA ALA A 73 -8.76 -15.28 23.07
C ALA A 73 -7.40 -15.51 23.75
N GLY A 74 -6.96 -14.63 24.64
CA GLY A 74 -5.64 -14.68 25.29
C GLY A 74 -4.52 -14.55 24.28
N ALA A 75 -4.63 -13.59 23.35
CA ALA A 75 -3.57 -13.29 22.39
C ALA A 75 -2.40 -12.55 23.05
N ASP A 76 -1.18 -12.70 22.49
CA ASP A 76 0.01 -11.95 22.94
C ASP A 76 0.19 -10.67 22.14
N ALA A 77 -0.20 -10.68 20.87
CA ALA A 77 0.03 -9.60 19.93
C ALA A 77 -1.13 -9.44 18.95
N ILE A 78 -1.21 -8.26 18.34
CA ILE A 78 -2.21 -7.93 17.32
C ILE A 78 -1.50 -7.52 16.04
N HIS A 79 -1.79 -8.22 14.93
CA HIS A 79 -1.32 -7.86 13.60
C HIS A 79 -2.42 -7.11 12.85
N PRO A 80 -2.22 -5.81 12.53
CA PRO A 80 -3.26 -4.99 11.91
C PRO A 80 -3.44 -5.24 10.40
N GLY A 81 -2.49 -5.91 9.75
CA GLY A 81 -2.48 -6.13 8.30
C GLY A 81 -2.30 -4.84 7.51
N VAL A 82 -3.20 -4.59 6.54
CA VAL A 82 -3.20 -3.46 5.62
C VAL A 82 -4.54 -2.73 5.71
N GLY A 83 -4.54 -1.39 5.66
CA GLY A 83 -5.77 -0.60 5.79
C GLY A 83 -6.39 -0.68 7.17
N PHE A 84 -7.68 -0.39 7.30
CA PHE A 84 -8.43 -0.34 8.58
C PHE A 84 -7.68 0.43 9.67
N LEU A 85 -7.18 -0.26 10.69
CA LEU A 85 -6.52 0.34 11.85
C LEU A 85 -4.98 0.25 11.79
N SER A 86 -4.40 -0.22 10.67
CA SER A 86 -2.96 -0.42 10.56
C SER A 86 -2.11 0.86 10.67
N GLU A 87 -2.68 2.01 10.32
CA GLU A 87 -2.05 3.33 10.44
C GLU A 87 -2.78 4.24 11.44
N ASN A 88 -3.49 3.64 12.40
CA ASN A 88 -4.18 4.38 13.45
C ASN A 88 -3.34 4.42 14.73
N ALA A 89 -2.72 5.57 15.02
CA ALA A 89 -1.86 5.75 16.17
C ALA A 89 -2.59 5.53 17.51
N ALA A 90 -3.85 5.95 17.61
CA ALA A 90 -4.63 5.75 18.83
C ALA A 90 -4.95 4.27 19.06
N PHE A 91 -5.15 3.50 17.98
CA PHE A 91 -5.32 2.05 18.10
C PHE A 91 -4.03 1.36 18.53
N ALA A 92 -2.88 1.76 17.97
CA ALA A 92 -1.58 1.22 18.37
C ALA A 92 -1.31 1.48 19.87
N GLU A 93 -1.57 2.70 20.36
CA GLU A 93 -1.50 3.04 21.79
C GLU A 93 -2.45 2.17 22.61
N MET A 94 -3.71 2.06 22.19
CA MET A 94 -4.71 1.24 22.88
C MET A 94 -4.26 -0.24 22.99
N VAL A 95 -3.66 -0.81 21.97
CA VAL A 95 -3.12 -2.18 21.99
C VAL A 95 -2.03 -2.31 23.04
N GLU A 96 -1.06 -1.39 23.06
CA GLU A 96 0.07 -1.41 24.00
C GLU A 96 -0.36 -1.12 25.44
N GLU A 97 -1.29 -0.20 25.67
CA GLU A 97 -1.87 0.10 26.99
C GLU A 97 -2.61 -1.10 27.62
N HIS A 98 -3.16 -2.00 26.79
CA HIS A 98 -3.81 -3.22 27.27
C HIS A 98 -2.84 -4.40 27.43
N GLY A 99 -1.54 -4.17 27.25
CA GLY A 99 -0.49 -5.18 27.45
C GLY A 99 -0.26 -6.12 26.28
N PHE A 100 -0.82 -5.81 25.10
CA PHE A 100 -0.55 -6.54 23.86
C PHE A 100 0.58 -5.88 23.08
N THR A 101 1.27 -6.65 22.24
CA THR A 101 2.23 -6.08 21.29
C THR A 101 1.51 -5.70 19.99
N PHE A 102 1.65 -4.44 19.57
CA PHE A 102 1.24 -4.01 18.23
C PHE A 102 2.32 -4.42 17.22
N ILE A 103 1.97 -5.29 16.25
CA ILE A 103 2.90 -5.74 15.21
C ILE A 103 2.96 -4.67 14.11
N GLY A 104 3.86 -3.73 14.29
CA GLY A 104 4.03 -2.55 13.45
C GLY A 104 4.97 -1.53 14.09
N PRO A 105 5.03 -0.30 13.56
CA PRO A 105 5.79 0.79 14.13
C PRO A 105 5.16 1.31 15.44
N SER A 106 5.88 2.20 16.13
CA SER A 106 5.33 2.88 17.31
C SER A 106 4.19 3.84 16.92
N ALA A 107 3.29 4.08 17.84
CA ALA A 107 2.21 5.06 17.65
C ALA A 107 2.76 6.47 17.34
N GLU A 108 3.94 6.83 17.86
CA GLU A 108 4.63 8.07 17.55
C GLU A 108 5.01 8.15 16.07
N HIS A 109 5.61 7.10 15.51
CA HIS A 109 5.98 7.04 14.09
C HIS A 109 4.74 7.07 13.17
N ILE A 110 3.66 6.36 13.56
CA ILE A 110 2.39 6.40 12.81
C ILE A 110 1.85 7.83 12.78
N ARG A 111 1.83 8.52 13.92
CA ARG A 111 1.32 9.89 14.03
C ARG A 111 2.19 10.87 13.25
N MET A 112 3.52 10.74 13.36
CA MET A 112 4.50 11.60 12.69
C MET A 112 4.36 11.51 11.17
N MET A 113 4.29 10.29 10.61
CA MET A 113 4.20 10.06 9.17
C MET A 113 2.79 10.23 8.62
N GLY A 114 1.76 10.14 9.45
CA GLY A 114 0.37 10.40 9.08
C GLY A 114 0.03 11.89 8.87
N ASP A 115 0.81 12.81 9.43
CA ASP A 115 0.71 14.25 9.18
C ASP A 115 1.62 14.66 8.02
N LYS A 116 1.04 14.99 6.87
CA LYS A 116 1.79 15.26 5.62
C LYS A 116 2.83 16.36 5.73
N ILE A 117 2.53 17.42 6.48
CA ILE A 117 3.45 18.56 6.66
C ILE A 117 4.62 18.15 7.55
N THR A 118 4.32 17.51 8.67
CA THR A 118 5.33 17.00 9.61
C THR A 118 6.19 15.95 8.93
N ALA A 119 5.60 14.98 8.23
CA ALA A 119 6.32 13.95 7.51
C ALA A 119 7.29 14.54 6.49
N LYS A 120 6.81 15.47 5.64
CA LYS A 120 7.64 16.13 4.61
C LYS A 120 8.84 16.85 5.23
N ARG A 121 8.61 17.63 6.32
CA ARG A 121 9.70 18.31 7.01
C ARG A 121 10.71 17.34 7.60
N VAL A 122 10.26 16.32 8.33
CA VAL A 122 11.13 15.31 8.93
C VAL A 122 11.95 14.58 7.86
N ILE A 123 11.31 14.17 6.78
CA ILE A 123 11.96 13.47 5.67
C ILE A 123 13.01 14.35 4.98
N GLN A 124 12.74 15.63 4.81
CA GLN A 124 13.71 16.59 4.29
C GLN A 124 14.91 16.76 5.21
N GLU A 125 14.68 16.88 6.53
CA GLU A 125 15.75 16.94 7.54
C GLU A 125 16.60 15.66 7.57
N LEU A 126 16.01 14.52 7.22
CA LEU A 126 16.71 13.23 7.10
C LEU A 126 17.49 13.08 5.78
N GLY A 127 17.37 14.03 4.86
CA GLY A 127 18.13 14.08 3.61
C GLY A 127 17.48 13.37 2.43
N LEU A 128 16.20 13.02 2.53
CA LEU A 128 15.42 12.53 1.39
C LEU A 128 14.85 13.70 0.57
N PRO A 129 14.84 13.59 -0.77
CA PRO A 129 14.35 14.65 -1.63
C PRO A 129 12.82 14.79 -1.51
N VAL A 130 12.34 16.03 -1.46
CA VAL A 130 10.91 16.36 -1.40
C VAL A 130 10.53 17.24 -2.59
N VAL A 131 9.27 17.18 -3.01
CA VAL A 131 8.76 18.11 -4.04
C VAL A 131 8.92 19.54 -3.55
N ALA A 132 9.48 20.41 -4.38
CA ALA A 132 9.51 21.85 -4.07
C ALA A 132 8.09 22.36 -3.85
N GLY A 133 7.85 23.03 -2.74
CA GLY A 133 6.52 23.46 -2.37
C GLY A 133 6.54 24.62 -1.38
N SER A 134 5.36 25.09 -1.00
CA SER A 134 5.22 26.13 0.00
C SER A 134 5.66 25.64 1.40
N ASP A 135 6.34 26.48 2.15
CA ASP A 135 6.80 26.22 3.54
C ASP A 135 5.62 26.17 4.56
N GLY A 136 4.39 26.11 4.07
CA GLY A 136 3.18 26.09 4.89
C GLY A 136 1.92 26.30 4.05
N PRO A 137 0.78 26.45 4.72
CA PRO A 137 -0.49 26.69 4.06
C PRO A 137 -0.50 28.01 3.31
N ALA A 138 -1.15 28.05 2.14
CA ALA A 138 -1.43 29.28 1.41
C ALA A 138 -2.57 30.05 2.09
N GLY A 139 -2.22 31.04 2.92
CA GLY A 139 -3.18 31.77 3.76
C GLY A 139 -4.05 32.76 2.96
N SER A 140 -3.46 33.54 2.06
CA SER A 140 -4.15 34.55 1.23
C SER A 140 -3.84 34.33 -0.26
N ASP A 141 -4.69 34.92 -1.11
CA ASP A 141 -4.52 34.89 -2.57
C ASP A 141 -3.18 35.49 -3.02
N ASP A 142 -2.74 36.59 -2.38
CA ASP A 142 -1.49 37.24 -2.72
C ASP A 142 -0.28 36.43 -2.26
N GLU A 143 -0.37 35.74 -1.14
CA GLU A 143 0.64 34.81 -0.66
C GLU A 143 0.73 33.57 -1.58
N ALA A 144 -0.41 33.00 -1.94
CA ALA A 144 -0.47 31.90 -2.89
C ALA A 144 0.14 32.23 -4.24
N ARG A 145 -0.09 33.45 -4.77
CA ARG A 145 0.52 33.92 -6.03
C ARG A 145 2.05 33.98 -5.92
N ARG A 146 2.57 34.53 -4.82
CA ARG A 146 4.03 34.57 -4.58
C ARG A 146 4.62 33.17 -4.49
N MET A 147 4.03 32.30 -3.65
CA MET A 147 4.46 30.91 -3.51
C MET A 147 4.51 30.19 -4.87
N ALA A 148 3.42 30.26 -5.65
CA ALA A 148 3.35 29.62 -6.95
C ALA A 148 4.37 30.19 -7.96
N GLN A 149 4.66 31.49 -7.88
CA GLN A 149 5.67 32.13 -8.72
C GLN A 149 7.10 31.69 -8.33
N ASP A 150 7.39 31.57 -7.04
CA ASP A 150 8.69 31.13 -6.53
C ASP A 150 8.95 29.67 -6.87
N ILE A 151 7.92 28.81 -6.79
CA ILE A 151 8.00 27.39 -7.19
C ILE A 151 8.15 27.24 -8.71
N GLY A 152 7.49 28.11 -9.46
CA GLY A 152 7.46 28.08 -10.95
C GLY A 152 6.37 27.16 -11.50
N TYR A 153 5.50 27.73 -12.38
CA TYR A 153 4.43 26.96 -13.03
C TYR A 153 4.97 25.87 -13.96
N PRO A 154 4.22 24.76 -14.16
CA PRO A 154 2.94 24.44 -13.53
C PRO A 154 3.10 24.09 -12.06
N VAL A 155 2.05 24.36 -11.26
CA VAL A 155 1.99 23.98 -9.84
C VAL A 155 0.73 23.16 -9.54
N LEU A 156 0.80 22.42 -8.44
CA LEU A 156 -0.28 21.59 -7.93
C LEU A 156 -0.77 22.17 -6.59
N VAL A 157 -2.05 22.51 -6.52
CA VAL A 157 -2.73 22.90 -5.28
C VAL A 157 -3.27 21.66 -4.61
N LYS A 158 -3.04 21.48 -3.30
CA LYS A 158 -3.50 20.32 -2.52
C LYS A 158 -4.10 20.75 -1.19
N ALA A 159 -5.13 20.01 -0.75
CA ALA A 159 -5.63 20.11 0.62
C ALA A 159 -4.64 19.45 1.60
N VAL A 160 -4.38 20.10 2.74
CA VAL A 160 -3.51 19.58 3.80
C VAL A 160 -4.09 18.28 4.37
N SER A 161 -5.38 18.28 4.68
CA SER A 161 -6.11 17.12 5.20
C SER A 161 -6.59 16.17 4.09
N GLY A 162 -6.16 16.37 2.83
CA GLY A 162 -6.63 15.66 1.65
C GLY A 162 -6.02 14.28 1.45
N GLY A 163 -6.76 13.42 0.77
CA GLY A 163 -6.32 12.08 0.34
C GLY A 163 -7.15 11.57 -0.83
N GLY A 164 -6.63 10.55 -1.54
CA GLY A 164 -7.35 9.93 -2.66
C GLY A 164 -7.66 10.88 -3.83
N GLY A 165 -6.84 11.90 -4.05
CA GLY A 165 -7.01 12.85 -5.17
C GLY A 165 -8.06 13.93 -4.97
N ARG A 166 -8.72 14.00 -3.81
CA ARG A 166 -9.73 15.05 -3.50
C ARG A 166 -9.06 16.31 -2.95
N GLY A 167 -9.62 17.47 -3.29
CA GLY A 167 -9.06 18.76 -2.89
C GLY A 167 -7.74 19.08 -3.58
N MET A 168 -7.56 18.59 -4.82
CA MET A 168 -6.37 18.82 -5.63
C MET A 168 -6.71 19.47 -6.96
N GLY A 169 -5.78 20.31 -7.49
CA GLY A 169 -5.96 20.93 -8.78
C GLY A 169 -4.65 21.42 -9.39
N VAL A 170 -4.44 21.05 -10.66
CA VAL A 170 -3.31 21.52 -11.46
C VAL A 170 -3.55 22.94 -11.92
N VAL A 171 -2.54 23.78 -11.81
CA VAL A 171 -2.51 25.17 -12.27
C VAL A 171 -1.38 25.32 -13.30
N LEU A 172 -1.75 25.41 -14.56
CA LEU A 172 -0.78 25.51 -15.65
C LEU A 172 -0.25 26.95 -15.79
N GLU A 173 -1.12 27.95 -15.56
CA GLU A 173 -0.81 29.36 -15.76
C GLU A 173 -1.29 30.22 -14.59
N PRO A 174 -0.64 31.35 -14.28
CA PRO A 174 -0.93 32.20 -13.10
C PRO A 174 -2.39 32.64 -12.98
N GLU A 175 -3.07 32.86 -14.11
CA GLU A 175 -4.44 33.39 -14.19
C GLU A 175 -5.45 32.44 -13.59
N SER A 176 -5.20 31.14 -13.63
CA SER A 176 -6.12 30.10 -13.13
C SER A 176 -5.94 29.77 -11.65
N LEU A 177 -4.88 30.24 -10.99
CA LEU A 177 -4.54 29.86 -9.62
C LEU A 177 -5.69 30.06 -8.63
N ILE A 178 -6.26 31.24 -8.57
CA ILE A 178 -7.28 31.57 -7.57
C ILE A 178 -8.57 30.79 -7.78
N SER A 179 -8.96 30.57 -9.05
CA SER A 179 -10.15 29.76 -9.35
C SER A 179 -9.98 28.31 -8.99
N VAL A 180 -8.78 27.74 -9.24
CA VAL A 180 -8.45 26.37 -8.83
C VAL A 180 -8.41 26.24 -7.31
N MET A 181 -7.79 27.19 -6.61
CA MET A 181 -7.76 27.20 -5.14
C MET A 181 -9.17 27.26 -4.54
N ALA A 182 -10.05 28.12 -5.06
CA ALA A 182 -11.43 28.22 -4.57
C ALA A 182 -12.20 26.90 -4.71
N ARG A 183 -12.02 26.19 -5.84
CA ARG A 183 -12.59 24.86 -6.07
C ARG A 183 -12.01 23.85 -5.10
N CYS A 184 -10.68 23.80 -4.94
CA CYS A 184 -10.00 22.86 -4.03
C CYS A 184 -10.41 23.09 -2.58
N ARG A 185 -10.57 24.33 -2.11
CA ARG A 185 -11.07 24.65 -0.77
C ARG A 185 -12.48 24.14 -0.54
N ALA A 186 -13.39 24.37 -1.50
CA ALA A 186 -14.78 23.92 -1.39
C ALA A 186 -14.86 22.38 -1.30
N GLU A 187 -14.07 21.69 -2.13
CA GLU A 187 -14.00 20.24 -2.13
C GLU A 187 -13.36 19.68 -0.84
N ALA A 188 -12.29 20.31 -0.35
CA ALA A 188 -11.62 19.94 0.88
C ALA A 188 -12.52 20.11 2.11
N MET A 189 -13.20 21.27 2.21
CA MET A 189 -14.18 21.53 3.28
C MET A 189 -15.31 20.50 3.27
N ALA A 190 -15.85 20.18 2.10
CA ALA A 190 -16.94 19.20 1.97
C ALA A 190 -16.52 17.77 2.32
N SER A 191 -15.27 17.39 1.99
CA SER A 191 -14.79 16.02 2.15
C SER A 191 -14.10 15.76 3.49
N PHE A 192 -13.42 16.76 4.06
CA PHE A 192 -12.54 16.62 5.22
C PHE A 192 -12.83 17.57 6.37
N GLY A 193 -13.70 18.60 6.16
CA GLY A 193 -14.01 19.62 7.16
C GLY A 193 -12.89 20.64 7.39
N ASP A 194 -11.87 20.66 6.51
CA ASP A 194 -10.70 21.53 6.57
C ASP A 194 -10.43 22.05 5.15
N ASP A 195 -10.34 23.36 4.96
CA ASP A 195 -10.13 24.03 3.68
C ASP A 195 -8.67 24.51 3.47
N THR A 196 -7.78 24.11 4.36
CA THR A 196 -6.38 24.47 4.33
C THR A 196 -5.70 23.87 3.10
N LEU A 197 -5.05 24.72 2.27
CA LEU A 197 -4.35 24.33 1.06
C LEU A 197 -2.86 24.63 1.14
N TYR A 198 -2.07 23.86 0.42
CA TYR A 198 -0.68 24.15 0.12
C TYR A 198 -0.39 23.98 -1.38
N ILE A 199 0.76 24.48 -1.85
CA ILE A 199 1.14 24.52 -3.26
C ILE A 199 2.46 23.77 -3.42
N GLU A 200 2.54 22.92 -4.45
CA GLU A 200 3.74 22.17 -4.81
C GLU A 200 4.04 22.30 -6.31
N LYS A 201 5.28 22.00 -6.72
CA LYS A 201 5.62 21.81 -8.12
C LYS A 201 4.78 20.67 -8.70
N TYR A 202 4.17 20.91 -9.86
CA TYR A 202 3.51 19.85 -10.62
C TYR A 202 4.54 19.11 -11.48
N LEU A 203 4.50 17.80 -11.40
CA LEU A 203 5.27 16.88 -12.22
C LEU A 203 4.37 16.38 -13.36
N GLY A 204 4.90 16.43 -14.60
CA GLY A 204 4.08 16.18 -15.80
C GLY A 204 3.91 14.70 -16.13
N HIS A 205 5.00 13.93 -16.05
CA HIS A 205 5.08 12.53 -16.45
C HIS A 205 5.84 11.65 -15.43
N PRO A 206 5.51 11.77 -14.13
CA PRO A 206 6.27 11.04 -13.13
C PRO A 206 5.91 9.57 -13.09
N ARG A 207 6.88 8.77 -12.63
CA ARG A 207 6.65 7.41 -12.14
C ARG A 207 6.31 7.44 -10.67
N HIS A 208 5.52 6.48 -10.22
CA HIS A 208 5.33 6.20 -8.80
C HIS A 208 6.28 5.09 -8.39
N ILE A 209 7.36 5.48 -7.75
CA ILE A 209 8.40 4.57 -7.26
C ILE A 209 8.33 4.53 -5.74
N GLU A 210 8.43 3.33 -5.18
CA GLU A 210 8.40 3.17 -3.72
C GLU A 210 9.49 2.23 -3.23
N VAL A 211 10.08 2.53 -2.07
CA VAL A 211 11.17 1.75 -1.48
C VAL A 211 10.67 1.02 -0.25
N GLN A 212 10.74 -0.32 -0.31
CA GLN A 212 10.41 -1.17 0.84
C GLN A 212 11.54 -1.16 1.85
N VAL A 213 11.25 -0.72 3.06
CA VAL A 213 12.22 -0.68 4.15
C VAL A 213 11.78 -1.50 5.35
N PHE A 214 12.77 -1.87 6.18
CA PHE A 214 12.57 -2.51 7.47
C PHE A 214 13.51 -1.91 8.50
N GLY A 215 13.00 -1.68 9.72
CA GLY A 215 13.78 -1.24 10.87
C GLY A 215 13.54 -2.14 12.08
N ASP A 216 14.54 -2.27 12.95
CA ASP A 216 14.46 -3.05 14.19
C ASP A 216 14.02 -2.22 15.41
N GLY A 217 13.93 -0.89 15.26
CA GLY A 217 13.63 0.03 16.37
C GLY A 217 14.86 0.50 17.15
N ASP A 218 16.01 -0.14 16.95
CA ASP A 218 17.27 0.13 17.68
C ASP A 218 18.37 0.76 16.82
N GLY A 219 18.05 1.02 15.54
CA GLY A 219 18.95 1.65 14.58
C GLY A 219 19.51 0.69 13.53
N GLY A 220 19.12 -0.58 13.54
CA GLY A 220 19.27 -1.49 12.40
C GLY A 220 18.21 -1.17 11.34
N ALA A 221 18.61 -1.13 10.06
CA ALA A 221 17.73 -0.85 8.95
C ALA A 221 18.22 -1.49 7.66
N ILE A 222 17.28 -1.98 6.84
CA ILE A 222 17.53 -2.57 5.52
C ILE A 222 16.44 -2.14 4.53
N HIS A 223 16.72 -2.22 3.23
CA HIS A 223 15.74 -2.10 2.17
C HIS A 223 15.68 -3.35 1.29
N PHE A 224 14.56 -3.57 0.63
CA PHE A 224 14.29 -4.71 -0.26
C PHE A 224 14.13 -4.27 -1.72
N GLY A 225 14.84 -3.22 -2.12
CA GLY A 225 14.67 -2.61 -3.42
C GLY A 225 13.42 -1.74 -3.52
N GLU A 226 13.13 -1.37 -4.75
CA GLU A 226 11.98 -0.55 -5.10
C GLU A 226 10.92 -1.35 -5.85
N ARG A 227 9.72 -0.77 -5.88
CA ARG A 227 8.60 -1.17 -6.73
C ARG A 227 8.19 -0.01 -7.61
N ASP A 228 7.74 -0.31 -8.82
CA ASP A 228 7.06 0.63 -9.71
C ASP A 228 5.54 0.40 -9.61
N CYS A 229 4.83 1.42 -9.16
CA CYS A 229 3.40 1.41 -8.94
C CYS A 229 2.67 2.45 -9.81
N SER A 230 3.25 2.80 -10.95
CA SER A 230 2.74 3.84 -11.85
C SER A 230 1.45 3.46 -12.56
N ILE A 231 1.18 2.16 -12.75
CA ILE A 231 -0.06 1.71 -13.38
C ILE A 231 -1.20 1.80 -12.35
N GLN A 232 -1.88 2.94 -12.35
CA GLN A 232 -2.91 3.25 -11.37
C GLN A 232 -4.11 3.94 -12.01
N ARG A 233 -5.27 3.83 -11.37
CA ARG A 233 -6.52 4.52 -11.73
C ARG A 233 -7.07 5.23 -10.51
N ARG A 234 -7.30 6.54 -10.61
CA ARG A 234 -7.79 7.37 -9.49
C ARG A 234 -6.94 7.17 -8.22
N HIS A 235 -5.62 7.12 -8.40
CA HIS A 235 -4.63 6.86 -7.35
C HIS A 235 -4.72 5.46 -6.68
N GLN A 236 -5.46 4.53 -7.30
CA GLN A 236 -5.46 3.12 -6.90
C GLN A 236 -4.54 2.33 -7.84
N LYS A 237 -3.55 1.68 -7.28
CA LYS A 237 -2.59 0.83 -7.99
C LYS A 237 -3.34 -0.36 -8.62
N VAL A 238 -2.99 -0.75 -9.83
CA VAL A 238 -3.64 -1.82 -10.62
C VAL A 238 -2.65 -2.91 -10.99
N ILE A 239 -1.45 -2.51 -11.43
CA ILE A 239 -0.32 -3.40 -11.69
C ILE A 239 0.90 -2.80 -11.02
N GLU A 240 1.65 -3.64 -10.32
CA GLU A 240 2.91 -3.29 -9.69
C GLU A 240 4.02 -4.21 -10.18
N GLU A 241 5.23 -3.68 -10.33
CA GLU A 241 6.39 -4.48 -10.71
C GLU A 241 7.65 -4.13 -9.91
N ALA A 242 8.53 -5.09 -9.75
CA ALA A 242 9.82 -4.94 -9.10
C ALA A 242 10.88 -5.80 -9.80
N PRO A 243 12.08 -5.25 -10.07
CA PRO A 243 12.45 -3.83 -9.95
C PRO A 243 11.78 -2.94 -11.01
N SER A 244 11.78 -1.62 -10.80
CA SER A 244 11.26 -0.66 -11.79
C SER A 244 12.05 -0.71 -13.10
N PRO A 245 11.39 -0.74 -14.27
CA PRO A 245 12.07 -0.62 -15.55
C PRO A 245 12.63 0.78 -15.82
N ALA A 246 12.22 1.80 -15.04
CA ALA A 246 12.67 3.19 -15.21
C ALA A 246 13.99 3.50 -14.48
N LEU A 247 14.41 2.67 -13.53
CA LEU A 247 15.61 2.93 -12.72
C LEU A 247 16.79 2.10 -13.18
N ASP A 248 17.94 2.76 -13.30
CA ASP A 248 19.20 2.06 -13.39
C ASP A 248 19.72 1.59 -12.01
N ALA A 249 20.79 0.82 -12.01
CA ALA A 249 21.34 0.26 -10.78
C ALA A 249 21.84 1.34 -9.80
N ALA A 250 22.35 2.47 -10.31
CA ALA A 250 22.89 3.54 -9.47
C ALA A 250 21.78 4.33 -8.78
N ALA A 251 20.70 4.64 -9.49
CA ALA A 251 19.53 5.32 -8.92
C ALA A 251 18.84 4.45 -7.87
N ARG A 252 18.73 3.13 -8.12
CA ARG A 252 18.19 2.15 -7.17
C ARG A 252 18.99 2.09 -5.89
N GLU A 253 20.30 1.98 -5.99
CA GLU A 253 21.20 1.94 -4.84
C GLU A 253 21.16 3.24 -4.03
N ASP A 254 21.20 4.40 -4.69
CA ASP A 254 21.17 5.70 -4.02
C ASP A 254 19.88 5.90 -3.21
N ILE A 255 18.70 5.69 -3.81
CA ILE A 255 17.45 5.91 -3.11
C ILE A 255 17.21 4.86 -2.00
N GLY A 256 17.63 3.61 -2.22
CA GLY A 256 17.60 2.57 -1.21
C GLY A 256 18.46 2.88 0.00
N ALA A 257 19.70 3.36 -0.24
CA ALA A 257 20.62 3.75 0.82
C ALA A 257 20.08 4.95 1.62
N ARG A 258 19.55 5.99 0.95
CA ARG A 258 18.93 7.15 1.62
C ARG A 258 17.70 6.76 2.45
N ALA A 259 16.84 5.92 1.91
CA ALA A 259 15.66 5.43 2.63
C ALA A 259 16.07 4.62 3.88
N THR A 260 17.09 3.75 3.76
CA THR A 260 17.63 2.98 4.88
C THR A 260 18.24 3.89 5.95
N ASP A 261 18.97 4.92 5.55
CA ASP A 261 19.57 5.89 6.49
C ASP A 261 18.50 6.68 7.26
N ALA A 262 17.41 7.06 6.59
CA ALA A 262 16.26 7.71 7.22
C ALA A 262 15.60 6.78 8.28
N VAL A 263 15.35 5.52 7.94
CA VAL A 263 14.81 4.50 8.85
C VAL A 263 15.70 4.33 10.09
N ARG A 264 17.03 4.28 9.88
CA ARG A 264 18.03 4.16 10.95
C ARG A 264 17.99 5.36 11.91
N LYS A 265 17.98 6.59 11.35
CA LYS A 265 17.92 7.83 12.13
C LYS A 265 16.61 7.98 12.90
N LEU A 266 15.50 7.56 12.33
CA LEU A 266 14.20 7.51 12.97
C LEU A 266 14.10 6.45 14.07
N ARG A 267 15.02 5.46 14.10
CA ARG A 267 14.86 4.25 14.92
C ARG A 267 13.50 3.58 14.66
N TYR A 268 13.12 3.53 13.42
CA TYR A 268 11.84 2.98 12.98
C TYR A 268 11.76 1.48 13.23
N ARG A 269 10.57 0.98 13.64
CA ARG A 269 10.33 -0.45 13.92
C ARG A 269 9.35 -1.04 12.90
N GLY A 270 9.72 -2.18 12.33
CA GLY A 270 8.88 -2.95 11.43
C GLY A 270 8.97 -2.55 9.96
N ALA A 271 7.97 -2.95 9.18
CA ALA A 271 7.86 -2.64 7.77
C ALA A 271 7.44 -1.20 7.54
N GLY A 272 8.04 -0.54 6.58
CA GLY A 272 7.64 0.77 6.08
C GLY A 272 7.91 0.88 4.58
N THR A 273 7.24 1.81 3.94
CA THR A 273 7.45 2.09 2.51
C THR A 273 7.51 3.58 2.29
N PHE A 274 8.61 4.07 1.72
CA PHE A 274 8.71 5.43 1.24
C PHE A 274 8.20 5.50 -0.20
N GLU A 275 7.19 6.31 -0.45
CA GLU A 275 6.64 6.54 -1.78
C GLU A 275 7.21 7.83 -2.38
N PHE A 276 7.62 7.76 -3.65
CA PHE A 276 8.19 8.86 -4.41
C PHE A 276 7.52 9.02 -5.76
N LEU A 277 7.44 10.27 -6.25
CA LEU A 277 7.38 10.53 -7.67
C LEU A 277 8.81 10.56 -8.22
N TYR A 278 9.02 9.98 -9.40
CA TYR A 278 10.31 9.97 -10.08
C TYR A 278 10.13 10.54 -11.49
N GLU A 279 10.84 11.64 -11.80
CA GLU A 279 10.78 12.31 -13.08
C GLU A 279 12.17 12.90 -13.37
N ASP A 280 12.63 12.82 -14.62
CA ASP A 280 13.88 13.39 -15.10
C ASP A 280 15.12 13.02 -14.28
N GLY A 281 15.16 11.80 -13.72
CA GLY A 281 16.28 11.32 -12.92
C GLY A 281 16.24 11.72 -11.44
N GLU A 282 15.19 12.41 -11.01
CA GLU A 282 15.04 12.91 -9.63
C GLU A 282 13.87 12.24 -8.91
N PHE A 283 14.07 11.97 -7.61
CA PHE A 283 13.03 11.45 -6.74
C PHE A 283 12.39 12.58 -5.93
N PHE A 284 11.10 12.47 -5.67
CA PHE A 284 10.35 13.43 -4.87
C PHE A 284 9.42 12.69 -3.91
N PHE A 285 9.71 12.76 -2.62
CA PHE A 285 8.93 12.10 -1.59
C PHE A 285 7.46 12.57 -1.58
N ILE A 286 6.56 11.61 -1.52
CA ILE A 286 5.10 11.82 -1.41
C ILE A 286 4.66 11.57 0.03
N GLU A 287 4.86 10.33 0.50
CA GLU A 287 4.43 9.87 1.82
C GLU A 287 5.21 8.64 2.27
N MET A 288 5.13 8.31 3.55
CA MET A 288 5.61 7.06 4.09
C MET A 288 4.43 6.25 4.63
N ASN A 289 4.20 5.07 4.06
CA ASN A 289 3.25 4.13 4.61
C ASN A 289 3.90 3.38 5.78
N THR A 290 3.32 3.53 6.97
CA THR A 290 3.84 2.97 8.22
C THR A 290 3.28 1.56 8.50
N ARG A 291 3.20 0.75 7.47
CA ARG A 291 2.64 -0.60 7.48
C ARG A 291 3.19 -1.43 6.33
N LEU A 292 2.83 -2.70 6.32
CA LEU A 292 2.97 -3.53 5.12
C LEU A 292 2.04 -3.01 4.02
N GLN A 293 2.47 -3.05 2.77
CA GLN A 293 1.63 -2.66 1.63
C GLN A 293 0.98 -3.88 0.96
N VAL A 294 -0.07 -3.63 0.16
CA VAL A 294 -0.77 -4.68 -0.62
C VAL A 294 0.21 -5.38 -1.54
N GLU A 295 1.06 -4.61 -2.21
CA GLU A 295 2.06 -5.01 -3.22
C GLU A 295 3.39 -5.54 -2.66
N HIS A 296 3.47 -5.79 -1.33
CA HIS A 296 4.67 -6.40 -0.75
C HIS A 296 5.12 -7.72 -1.41
N PRO A 297 4.21 -8.52 -2.02
CA PRO A 297 4.60 -9.78 -2.62
C PRO A 297 5.63 -9.65 -3.74
N VAL A 298 5.64 -8.56 -4.54
CA VAL A 298 6.67 -8.42 -5.59
C VAL A 298 8.06 -8.25 -4.99
N SER A 299 8.20 -7.53 -3.86
CA SER A 299 9.47 -7.43 -3.13
C SER A 299 9.89 -8.76 -2.50
N GLU A 300 8.94 -9.53 -1.98
CA GLU A 300 9.20 -10.88 -1.47
C GLU A 300 9.70 -11.82 -2.58
N MET A 301 9.09 -11.74 -3.76
CA MET A 301 9.45 -12.61 -4.88
C MET A 301 10.86 -12.35 -5.42
N ILE A 302 11.30 -11.09 -5.48
CA ILE A 302 12.65 -10.76 -5.97
C ILE A 302 13.74 -10.90 -4.90
N SER A 303 13.39 -10.78 -3.61
CA SER A 303 14.36 -10.87 -2.50
C SER A 303 14.43 -12.27 -1.86
N GLY A 304 13.40 -13.09 -2.05
CA GLY A 304 13.27 -14.38 -1.37
C GLY A 304 12.98 -14.28 0.13
N VAL A 305 12.63 -13.09 0.64
CA VAL A 305 12.39 -12.83 2.08
C VAL A 305 10.90 -12.69 2.36
N ASP A 306 10.39 -13.40 3.36
CA ASP A 306 9.01 -13.24 3.87
C ASP A 306 8.93 -12.02 4.80
N LEU A 307 8.35 -10.92 4.31
CA LEU A 307 8.26 -9.65 5.04
C LEU A 307 7.32 -9.74 6.24
N VAL A 308 6.27 -10.55 6.17
CA VAL A 308 5.34 -10.73 7.30
C VAL A 308 6.01 -11.47 8.45
N ARG A 309 6.82 -12.49 8.15
CA ARG A 309 7.63 -13.16 9.17
C ARG A 309 8.62 -12.21 9.83
N GLN A 310 9.27 -11.34 9.04
CA GLN A 310 10.16 -10.32 9.58
C GLN A 310 9.43 -9.35 10.52
N GLN A 311 8.20 -8.91 10.15
CA GLN A 311 7.40 -8.05 11.04
C GLN A 311 7.11 -8.73 12.38
N ILE A 312 6.68 -9.98 12.34
CA ILE A 312 6.35 -10.75 13.56
C ILE A 312 7.59 -10.95 14.43
N SER A 313 8.74 -11.33 13.83
CA SER A 313 9.99 -11.55 14.57
C SER A 313 10.49 -10.27 15.25
N ILE A 314 10.51 -9.15 14.53
CA ILE A 314 10.94 -7.86 15.08
C ILE A 314 9.99 -7.40 16.20
N ALA A 315 8.68 -7.54 16.01
CA ALA A 315 7.70 -7.18 17.04
C ALA A 315 7.81 -8.07 18.28
N ALA A 316 8.26 -9.31 18.15
CA ALA A 316 8.55 -10.22 19.25
C ALA A 316 9.87 -9.90 19.99
N GLY A 317 10.57 -8.83 19.60
CA GLY A 317 11.85 -8.44 20.19
C GLY A 317 13.05 -9.27 19.73
N GLU A 318 12.91 -10.03 18.66
CA GLU A 318 14.04 -10.76 18.08
C GLU A 318 14.95 -9.80 17.30
N PRO A 319 16.26 -9.95 17.38
CA PRO A 319 17.17 -9.11 16.63
C PRO A 319 16.96 -9.31 15.13
N MET A 320 17.09 -8.26 14.34
CA MET A 320 17.04 -8.36 12.89
C MET A 320 18.19 -9.24 12.39
N ALA A 321 17.86 -10.44 11.91
CA ALA A 321 18.85 -11.42 11.49
C ALA A 321 19.53 -11.07 10.15
N LEU A 322 18.85 -10.25 9.32
CA LEU A 322 19.30 -9.86 7.98
C LEU A 322 20.11 -8.57 8.02
N ARG A 323 21.19 -8.52 7.26
CA ARG A 323 21.96 -7.32 6.95
C ARG A 323 21.66 -6.92 5.51
N GLN A 324 21.91 -5.66 5.13
CA GLN A 324 21.72 -5.21 3.75
C GLN A 324 22.48 -6.08 2.72
N ALA A 325 23.68 -6.51 3.06
CA ALA A 325 24.49 -7.37 2.19
C ALA A 325 23.91 -8.77 1.96
N ASP A 326 22.96 -9.19 2.79
CA ASP A 326 22.30 -10.49 2.67
C ASP A 326 21.06 -10.42 1.74
N ILE A 327 20.63 -9.20 1.37
CA ILE A 327 19.51 -8.96 0.47
C ILE A 327 20.02 -8.94 -0.96
N VAL A 328 19.73 -10.01 -1.69
CA VAL A 328 20.10 -10.15 -3.11
C VAL A 328 18.81 -10.14 -3.93
N LEU A 329 18.63 -9.10 -4.74
CA LEU A 329 17.47 -9.01 -5.63
C LEU A 329 17.73 -9.81 -6.91
N THR A 330 16.82 -10.71 -7.26
CA THR A 330 16.96 -11.61 -8.41
C THR A 330 15.72 -11.59 -9.28
N GLY A 331 15.93 -11.55 -10.60
CA GLY A 331 14.85 -11.62 -11.57
C GLY A 331 13.95 -10.40 -11.58
N HIS A 332 12.69 -10.63 -11.93
CA HIS A 332 11.64 -9.62 -12.04
C HIS A 332 10.32 -10.20 -11.56
N ALA A 333 9.53 -9.40 -10.83
CA ALA A 333 8.21 -9.78 -10.36
C ALA A 333 7.16 -8.77 -10.81
N ILE A 334 5.97 -9.25 -11.16
CA ILE A 334 4.79 -8.43 -11.49
C ILE A 334 3.62 -8.92 -10.65
N GLU A 335 2.88 -7.99 -10.07
CA GLU A 335 1.60 -8.23 -9.40
C GLU A 335 0.46 -7.60 -10.22
N CYS A 336 -0.65 -8.34 -10.38
CA CYS A 336 -1.91 -7.82 -10.88
C CYS A 336 -2.95 -7.89 -9.77
N ARG A 337 -3.55 -6.75 -9.42
CA ARG A 337 -4.67 -6.70 -8.47
C ARG A 337 -5.96 -7.15 -9.14
N VAL A 338 -6.48 -8.28 -8.73
CA VAL A 338 -7.76 -8.80 -9.24
C VAL A 338 -8.88 -8.31 -8.32
N ALA A 339 -9.67 -7.37 -8.82
CA ALA A 339 -10.83 -6.81 -8.14
C ALA A 339 -12.13 -7.40 -8.68
N ALA A 340 -13.12 -7.54 -7.80
CA ALA A 340 -14.49 -7.91 -8.15
C ALA A 340 -15.23 -6.69 -8.74
N GLU A 341 -14.86 -6.33 -9.96
CA GLU A 341 -15.32 -5.15 -10.71
C GLU A 341 -15.49 -5.48 -12.18
N HIS A 342 -16.43 -4.80 -12.83
CA HIS A 342 -16.55 -4.87 -14.29
C HIS A 342 -15.29 -4.28 -14.97
N PRO A 343 -14.65 -4.98 -15.91
CA PRO A 343 -13.31 -4.62 -16.42
C PRO A 343 -13.24 -3.30 -17.19
N GLU A 344 -14.38 -2.74 -17.62
CA GLU A 344 -14.43 -1.48 -18.38
C GLU A 344 -15.04 -0.34 -17.58
N SER A 345 -16.18 -0.57 -16.91
CA SER A 345 -16.88 0.48 -16.14
C SER A 345 -16.37 0.61 -14.71
N PHE A 346 -15.64 -0.41 -14.21
CA PHE A 346 -15.18 -0.51 -12.82
C PHE A 346 -16.30 -0.49 -11.78
N ALA A 347 -17.51 -0.82 -12.20
CA ALA A 347 -18.63 -0.99 -11.29
C ALA A 347 -18.36 -2.20 -10.39
N PRO A 348 -18.53 -2.09 -9.06
CA PRO A 348 -18.37 -3.23 -8.16
C PRO A 348 -19.30 -4.40 -8.56
N SER A 349 -18.78 -5.61 -8.49
CA SER A 349 -19.50 -6.84 -8.81
C SER A 349 -19.45 -7.83 -7.64
N PRO A 350 -20.09 -7.50 -6.49
CA PRO A 350 -20.24 -8.45 -5.40
C PRO A 350 -21.15 -9.60 -5.82
N GLY A 351 -20.95 -10.79 -5.23
CA GLY A 351 -21.78 -11.94 -5.57
C GLY A 351 -21.14 -13.27 -5.24
N LEU A 352 -21.83 -14.34 -5.63
CA LEU A 352 -21.40 -15.71 -5.41
C LEU A 352 -20.36 -16.13 -6.43
N VAL A 353 -19.19 -16.57 -5.99
CA VAL A 353 -18.17 -17.21 -6.82
C VAL A 353 -18.63 -18.64 -7.12
N SER A 354 -19.14 -18.87 -8.35
CA SER A 354 -19.66 -20.17 -8.77
C SER A 354 -18.55 -21.15 -9.17
N GLU A 355 -17.42 -20.65 -9.66
CA GLU A 355 -16.25 -21.43 -10.02
C GLU A 355 -14.98 -20.66 -9.70
N TYR A 356 -13.97 -21.35 -9.17
CA TYR A 356 -12.67 -20.79 -8.86
C TYR A 356 -11.55 -21.76 -9.19
N HIS A 357 -10.64 -21.33 -10.08
CA HIS A 357 -9.39 -22.05 -10.35
C HIS A 357 -8.23 -21.06 -10.37
N ALA A 358 -7.33 -21.19 -9.40
CA ALA A 358 -6.12 -20.38 -9.33
C ALA A 358 -5.03 -20.92 -10.27
N PRO A 359 -4.33 -20.04 -11.03
CA PRO A 359 -3.22 -20.46 -11.87
C PRO A 359 -2.05 -20.99 -11.03
N GLY A 360 -1.23 -21.83 -11.64
CA GLY A 360 -0.12 -22.47 -10.98
C GLY A 360 1.17 -22.55 -11.80
N GLY A 361 2.10 -23.38 -11.33
CA GLY A 361 3.40 -23.62 -11.95
C GLY A 361 4.52 -22.76 -11.37
N PRO A 362 5.78 -23.00 -11.80
CA PRO A 362 6.95 -22.31 -11.25
C PRO A 362 6.84 -20.80 -11.41
N GLY A 363 7.15 -20.05 -10.33
CA GLY A 363 7.13 -18.60 -10.31
C GLY A 363 5.74 -17.98 -10.39
N VAL A 364 4.68 -18.70 -10.04
CA VAL A 364 3.31 -18.17 -9.92
C VAL A 364 2.85 -18.28 -8.47
N ARG A 365 2.37 -17.17 -7.93
CA ARG A 365 1.80 -17.03 -6.59
C ARG A 365 0.43 -16.37 -6.68
N VAL A 366 -0.53 -16.87 -5.92
CA VAL A 366 -1.86 -16.27 -5.79
C VAL A 366 -2.14 -16.02 -4.31
N ASP A 367 -2.24 -14.74 -3.94
CA ASP A 367 -2.71 -14.34 -2.62
C ASP A 367 -4.20 -14.00 -2.72
N SER A 368 -5.05 -14.93 -2.26
CA SER A 368 -6.51 -14.83 -2.36
C SER A 368 -7.16 -15.55 -1.20
N ALA A 369 -8.33 -15.06 -0.79
CA ALA A 369 -9.22 -15.75 0.14
C ALA A 369 -10.45 -16.35 -0.56
N LEU A 370 -10.50 -16.31 -1.90
CA LEU A 370 -11.61 -16.87 -2.69
C LEU A 370 -11.59 -18.39 -2.71
N TYR A 371 -12.77 -18.95 -2.83
CA TYR A 371 -13.04 -20.37 -3.11
C TYR A 371 -14.42 -20.51 -3.78
N THR A 372 -14.66 -21.62 -4.45
CA THR A 372 -15.98 -21.92 -5.04
C THR A 372 -17.06 -21.97 -3.96
N GLY A 373 -18.10 -21.16 -4.12
CA GLY A 373 -19.19 -21.01 -3.14
C GLY A 373 -18.99 -19.85 -2.15
N TYR A 374 -17.87 -19.08 -2.24
CA TYR A 374 -17.70 -17.88 -1.46
C TYR A 374 -18.54 -16.73 -2.01
N SER A 375 -19.16 -15.96 -1.11
CA SER A 375 -19.91 -14.75 -1.48
C SER A 375 -19.08 -13.50 -1.22
N VAL A 376 -18.70 -12.81 -2.29
CA VAL A 376 -17.99 -11.53 -2.20
C VAL A 376 -18.95 -10.46 -1.67
N SER A 377 -18.61 -9.90 -0.52
CA SER A 377 -19.43 -8.93 0.20
C SER A 377 -19.39 -7.53 -0.47
N PRO A 378 -20.53 -6.80 -0.56
CA PRO A 378 -20.56 -5.42 -1.04
C PRO A 378 -20.08 -4.38 0.00
N HIS A 379 -19.76 -4.81 1.22
CA HIS A 379 -19.43 -3.92 2.33
C HIS A 379 -17.97 -3.51 2.40
N TYR A 380 -17.09 -4.15 1.63
CA TYR A 380 -15.64 -3.99 1.70
C TYR A 380 -15.04 -3.70 0.32
N ASP A 381 -13.74 -3.40 0.31
CA ASP A 381 -12.99 -3.18 -0.92
C ASP A 381 -13.16 -4.35 -1.89
N SER A 382 -13.17 -4.03 -3.18
CA SER A 382 -13.37 -5.00 -4.26
C SER A 382 -12.18 -5.91 -4.53
N LEU A 383 -11.00 -5.66 -3.95
CA LEU A 383 -9.83 -6.51 -4.11
C LEU A 383 -10.09 -7.90 -3.54
N VAL A 384 -10.07 -8.91 -4.39
CA VAL A 384 -10.35 -10.31 -4.02
C VAL A 384 -9.15 -11.23 -4.18
N SER A 385 -8.16 -10.81 -4.97
CA SER A 385 -6.96 -11.60 -5.20
C SER A 385 -5.82 -10.73 -5.71
N LYS A 386 -4.58 -11.17 -5.45
CA LYS A 386 -3.36 -10.70 -6.09
C LYS A 386 -2.74 -11.86 -6.83
N LEU A 387 -2.59 -11.72 -8.15
CA LEU A 387 -1.81 -12.64 -8.95
C LEU A 387 -0.40 -12.08 -9.09
N VAL A 388 0.57 -12.80 -8.58
CA VAL A 388 1.98 -12.42 -8.58
C VAL A 388 2.79 -13.43 -9.35
N VAL A 389 3.66 -12.97 -10.22
CA VAL A 389 4.57 -13.85 -10.96
C VAL A 389 6.01 -13.37 -10.81
N HIS A 390 6.96 -14.30 -10.93
CA HIS A 390 8.39 -14.03 -10.91
C HIS A 390 9.08 -14.81 -12.02
N ALA A 391 10.05 -14.19 -12.69
CA ALA A 391 10.89 -14.81 -13.70
C ALA A 391 12.30 -14.21 -13.69
N ASP A 392 13.22 -14.77 -14.49
CA ASP A 392 14.61 -14.32 -14.52
C ASP A 392 14.78 -12.90 -15.09
N ASN A 393 13.83 -12.45 -15.91
CA ASN A 393 13.79 -11.10 -16.48
C ASN A 393 12.34 -10.64 -16.73
N ARG A 394 12.19 -9.34 -17.06
CA ARG A 394 10.88 -8.70 -17.25
C ARG A 394 10.06 -9.33 -18.40
N ASP A 395 10.68 -9.64 -19.52
CA ASP A 395 9.98 -10.20 -20.68
C ASP A 395 9.40 -11.58 -20.38
N GLU A 396 10.17 -12.44 -19.73
CA GLU A 396 9.69 -13.75 -19.27
C GLU A 396 8.61 -13.61 -18.19
N CYS A 397 8.74 -12.60 -17.32
CA CYS A 397 7.74 -12.30 -16.30
C CYS A 397 6.40 -11.89 -16.93
N ILE A 398 6.41 -11.02 -17.96
CA ILE A 398 5.22 -10.63 -18.71
C ILE A 398 4.58 -11.86 -19.41
N MET A 399 5.38 -12.69 -20.07
CA MET A 399 4.86 -13.91 -20.71
C MET A 399 4.23 -14.86 -19.68
N ARG A 400 4.85 -15.02 -18.50
CA ARG A 400 4.33 -15.84 -17.41
C ARG A 400 3.04 -15.28 -16.84
N MET A 401 2.95 -13.95 -16.67
CA MET A 401 1.74 -13.29 -16.19
C MET A 401 0.58 -13.49 -17.18
N ARG A 402 0.81 -13.33 -18.48
CA ARG A 402 -0.21 -13.57 -19.50
C ARG A 402 -0.74 -15.01 -19.43
N ARG A 403 0.15 -16.00 -19.39
CA ARG A 403 -0.23 -17.42 -19.23
C ARG A 403 -1.04 -17.63 -17.95
N ALA A 404 -0.61 -17.06 -16.85
CA ALA A 404 -1.29 -17.20 -15.56
C ALA A 404 -2.69 -16.56 -15.57
N LEU A 405 -2.84 -15.39 -16.21
CA LEU A 405 -4.15 -14.75 -16.37
C LEU A 405 -5.09 -15.56 -17.27
N ASP A 406 -4.57 -16.24 -18.30
CA ASP A 406 -5.37 -17.11 -19.18
C ASP A 406 -5.88 -18.37 -18.48
N GLU A 407 -5.12 -18.85 -17.50
CA GLU A 407 -5.47 -19.99 -16.64
C GLU A 407 -6.41 -19.60 -15.48
N TYR A 408 -6.45 -18.30 -15.09
CA TYR A 408 -7.17 -17.85 -13.91
C TYR A 408 -8.68 -17.79 -14.17
N VAL A 409 -9.45 -18.65 -13.49
CA VAL A 409 -10.91 -18.70 -13.62
C VAL A 409 -11.57 -18.22 -12.33
N ILE A 410 -12.39 -17.19 -12.44
CA ILE A 410 -13.31 -16.71 -11.40
C ILE A 410 -14.64 -16.44 -12.08
N SER A 411 -15.64 -17.28 -11.82
CA SER A 411 -16.98 -17.19 -12.42
C SER A 411 -18.03 -16.80 -11.39
N GLY A 412 -19.13 -16.23 -11.84
CA GLY A 412 -20.26 -15.78 -11.01
C GLY A 412 -20.19 -14.31 -10.59
N ILE A 413 -19.03 -13.69 -10.76
CA ILE A 413 -18.79 -12.24 -10.59
C ILE A 413 -17.95 -11.72 -11.76
N GLU A 414 -18.03 -10.42 -12.03
CA GLU A 414 -17.10 -9.75 -12.93
C GLU A 414 -15.77 -9.46 -12.22
N THR A 415 -14.68 -9.51 -12.96
CA THR A 415 -13.34 -9.23 -12.43
C THR A 415 -12.50 -8.39 -13.38
N THR A 416 -11.43 -7.78 -12.85
CA THR A 416 -10.45 -7.01 -13.65
C THR A 416 -9.48 -7.87 -14.46
N ILE A 417 -9.58 -9.20 -14.46
CA ILE A 417 -8.71 -10.10 -15.25
C ILE A 417 -8.68 -9.71 -16.75
N PRO A 418 -9.82 -9.43 -17.43
CA PRO A 418 -9.78 -9.01 -18.83
C PRO A 418 -9.03 -7.68 -19.05
N LEU A 419 -9.11 -6.74 -18.10
CA LEU A 419 -8.34 -5.50 -18.15
C LEU A 419 -6.84 -5.79 -18.11
N HIS A 420 -6.37 -6.62 -17.17
CA HIS A 420 -4.96 -6.99 -17.08
C HIS A 420 -4.41 -7.64 -18.34
N ARG A 421 -5.18 -8.57 -18.96
CA ARG A 421 -4.83 -9.19 -20.25
C ARG A 421 -4.60 -8.15 -21.36
N ARG A 422 -5.46 -7.12 -21.41
CA ARG A 422 -5.32 -6.02 -22.36
C ARG A 422 -4.07 -5.19 -22.07
N LEU A 423 -3.89 -4.72 -20.83
CA LEU A 423 -2.79 -3.84 -20.44
C LEU A 423 -1.41 -4.48 -20.68
N LEU A 424 -1.25 -5.75 -20.33
CA LEU A 424 -0.01 -6.50 -20.57
C LEU A 424 0.32 -6.72 -22.07
N SER A 425 -0.57 -6.33 -22.99
CA SER A 425 -0.36 -6.43 -24.44
C SER A 425 -0.04 -5.08 -25.07
N GLU A 426 -0.19 -3.98 -24.34
CA GLU A 426 0.10 -2.64 -24.82
C GLU A 426 1.59 -2.43 -25.06
N ALA A 427 1.94 -1.79 -26.19
CA ALA A 427 3.35 -1.59 -26.58
C ALA A 427 4.13 -0.78 -25.54
N ASP A 428 3.50 0.25 -24.96
CA ASP A 428 4.12 1.12 -23.96
C ASP A 428 4.40 0.34 -22.65
N PHE A 429 3.48 -0.55 -22.23
CA PHE A 429 3.74 -1.43 -21.09
C PHE A 429 4.91 -2.38 -21.37
N LEU A 430 4.96 -2.96 -22.58
CA LEU A 430 6.03 -3.88 -22.97
C LEU A 430 7.39 -3.21 -23.00
N SER A 431 7.48 -1.97 -23.51
CA SER A 431 8.72 -1.19 -23.51
C SER A 431 9.09 -0.59 -22.15
N GLY A 432 8.15 -0.58 -21.18
CA GLY A 432 8.33 0.10 -19.90
C GLY A 432 8.15 1.62 -19.99
N ASP A 433 7.53 2.14 -21.05
CA ASP A 433 7.29 3.56 -21.28
C ASP A 433 5.87 3.95 -20.85
N TYR A 434 5.69 4.19 -19.57
CA TYR A 434 4.43 4.59 -18.96
C TYR A 434 4.70 5.48 -17.73
N ASP A 435 3.71 6.27 -17.34
CA ASP A 435 3.72 7.15 -16.17
C ASP A 435 2.44 6.95 -15.32
N ILE A 436 2.24 7.76 -14.27
CA ILE A 436 1.04 7.68 -13.42
C ILE A 436 -0.27 8.03 -14.16
N HIS A 437 -0.20 8.68 -15.32
CA HIS A 437 -1.37 9.09 -16.12
C HIS A 437 -1.68 8.11 -17.26
N TRP A 438 -0.74 7.19 -17.53
CA TRP A 438 -0.81 6.28 -18.67
C TRP A 438 -2.12 5.48 -18.72
N LEU A 439 -2.53 4.87 -17.60
CA LEU A 439 -3.72 4.02 -17.57
C LEU A 439 -5.00 4.82 -17.81
N GLU A 440 -5.16 5.98 -17.18
CA GLU A 440 -6.34 6.83 -17.36
C GLU A 440 -6.44 7.33 -18.80
N THR A 441 -5.31 7.72 -19.40
CA THR A 441 -5.23 8.11 -20.82
C THR A 441 -5.66 6.96 -21.74
N ARG A 442 -5.19 5.72 -21.47
CA ARG A 442 -5.56 4.52 -22.25
C ARG A 442 -7.03 4.13 -22.10
N LEU A 443 -7.64 4.46 -20.98
CA LEU A 443 -9.06 4.20 -20.72
C LEU A 443 -9.96 5.33 -21.21
N GLY A 444 -9.41 6.48 -21.60
CA GLY A 444 -10.17 7.67 -22.02
C GLY A 444 -10.90 8.34 -20.84
N LEU A 445 -10.32 8.29 -19.64
CA LEU A 445 -10.86 8.81 -18.39
C LEU A 445 -10.31 10.21 -18.07
#